data_8a7a61e779f502be40266991b1522094
#
_entry.id   8a7a61e779f502be40266991b1522094
#
_cell.length_a   1.000
_cell.length_b   1.000
_cell.length_c   1.000
_cell.angle_alpha   90.00
_cell.angle_beta   90.00
_cell.angle_gamma   90.00
#
_symmetry.space_group_name_H-M   'P 1'
#
loop_
_entity.id
_entity.type
_entity.pdbx_description
1 polymer ?
#
loop_
_entity_poly.entity_id
_entity_poly.type
_entity_poly.pdbx_seq_one_letter_code
_entity_poly.pdbx_strand_id
1 'polypeptide(L)'
;MKSKPRFSKAKLKDTFHSGFYRYLNVSYSELVEKLGKPHDCTKEGEWRSGDGKIRVQWAFKNRSIKKPTVMTIYDYKDDRPIDTIKDWHIGARGDRAKIDEFLKSHFAEEALSH
;
A
#
# COMPACT_ATOMS: atom_id res chain seq x y z
N MET A 1 -24.78 -3.38 14.00
CA MET A 1 -24.33 -2.61 12.87
C MET A 1 -23.02 -3.16 12.30
N LYS A 2 -22.94 -3.20 11.01
CA LYS A 2 -21.76 -3.72 10.40
C LYS A 2 -20.71 -2.63 10.23
N SER A 3 -19.51 -2.88 10.67
CA SER A 3 -18.43 -1.93 10.50
C SER A 3 -17.60 -2.28 9.27
N LYS A 4 -17.07 -1.27 8.63
CA LYS A 4 -16.14 -1.47 7.54
C LYS A 4 -14.81 -1.97 8.08
N PRO A 5 -14.06 -2.73 7.27
CA PRO A 5 -12.72 -3.10 7.68
C PRO A 5 -11.91 -1.85 8.02
N ARG A 6 -11.24 -1.88 9.12
CA ARG A 6 -10.42 -0.75 9.54
C ARG A 6 -8.97 -1.08 9.32
N PHE A 7 -8.33 -0.29 8.50
CA PHE A 7 -6.90 -0.39 8.30
C PHE A 7 -6.22 0.76 9.01
N SER A 8 -5.17 0.44 9.76
CA SER A 8 -4.36 1.43 10.43
C SER A 8 -2.92 1.28 9.94
N LYS A 9 -2.11 2.29 10.21
CA LYS A 9 -0.73 2.27 9.78
C LYS A 9 -0.01 1.04 10.34
N ALA A 10 0.66 0.30 9.48
CA ALA A 10 1.42 -0.87 9.88
C ALA A 10 2.88 -0.50 10.09
N LYS A 11 3.58 -1.33 10.85
CA LYS A 11 5.01 -1.19 11.03
C LYS A 11 5.74 -1.96 9.94
N LEU A 12 7.01 -1.62 9.73
CA LEU A 12 7.78 -2.28 8.68
C LEU A 12 7.76 -3.79 8.86
N LYS A 13 7.90 -4.29 10.07
CA LYS A 13 7.92 -5.73 10.31
C LYS A 13 6.62 -6.41 9.90
N ASP A 14 5.51 -5.67 9.91
CA ASP A 14 4.23 -6.24 9.52
C ASP A 14 4.15 -6.50 8.03
N THR A 15 5.02 -5.88 7.24
CA THR A 15 4.99 -6.04 5.79
C THR A 15 5.73 -7.29 5.32
N PHE A 16 6.45 -7.96 6.22
CA PHE A 16 7.18 -9.16 5.85
C PHE A 16 6.22 -10.25 5.42
N HIS A 17 6.62 -11.02 4.41
CA HIS A 17 5.83 -12.14 3.87
C HIS A 17 4.58 -11.70 3.12
N SER A 18 4.41 -10.41 2.85
CA SER A 18 3.38 -9.99 1.90
C SER A 18 3.91 -10.21 0.49
N GLY A 19 2.99 -10.54 -0.42
CA GLY A 19 3.37 -10.79 -1.81
C GLY A 19 2.57 -9.90 -2.74
N PHE A 20 3.05 -9.78 -3.97
CA PHE A 20 2.37 -8.95 -4.95
C PHE A 20 0.93 -9.45 -5.17
N TYR A 21 -0.01 -8.53 -5.22
CA TYR A 21 -1.42 -8.86 -5.41
C TYR A 21 -1.95 -8.28 -6.71
N ARG A 22 -1.86 -6.96 -6.89
CA ARG A 22 -2.38 -6.32 -8.09
C ARG A 22 -1.79 -4.93 -8.22
N TYR A 23 -2.08 -4.27 -9.34
CA TYR A 23 -1.62 -2.91 -9.57
C TYR A 23 -2.68 -1.90 -9.15
N LEU A 24 -2.20 -0.71 -8.79
CA LEU A 24 -3.05 0.43 -8.50
C LEU A 24 -2.60 1.57 -9.40
N ASN A 25 -3.49 2.00 -10.29
CA ASN A 25 -3.15 2.98 -11.33
C ASN A 25 -3.66 4.36 -10.94
N VAL A 26 -2.90 5.05 -10.11
CA VAL A 26 -3.22 6.40 -9.66
C VAL A 26 -1.93 7.20 -9.57
N SER A 27 -2.07 8.52 -9.49
CA SER A 27 -0.90 9.37 -9.35
C SER A 27 -0.40 9.37 -7.90
N TYR A 28 0.85 9.76 -7.74
CA TYR A 28 1.41 9.92 -6.41
C TYR A 28 0.62 10.94 -5.57
N SER A 29 0.21 12.04 -6.20
CA SER A 29 -0.54 13.06 -5.48
C SER A 29 -1.88 12.53 -5.00
N GLU A 30 -2.53 11.66 -5.78
CA GLU A 30 -3.79 11.07 -5.33
C GLU A 30 -3.55 10.14 -4.15
N LEU A 31 -2.46 9.38 -4.15
CA LEU A 31 -2.13 8.54 -3.00
C LEU A 31 -1.93 9.37 -1.75
N VAL A 32 -1.20 10.48 -1.86
CA VAL A 32 -0.98 11.34 -0.71
C VAL A 32 -2.29 11.96 -0.23
N GLU A 33 -3.14 12.37 -1.18
CA GLU A 33 -4.42 12.97 -0.82
C GLU A 33 -5.32 11.99 -0.08
N LYS A 34 -5.36 10.75 -0.54
CA LYS A 34 -6.28 9.76 0.02
C LYS A 34 -5.71 9.03 1.23
N LEU A 35 -4.42 8.82 1.27
CA LEU A 35 -3.80 7.97 2.28
C LEU A 35 -2.78 8.69 3.16
N GLY A 36 -2.45 9.93 2.84
CA GLY A 36 -1.42 10.66 3.57
C GLY A 36 -0.04 10.38 3.02
N LYS A 37 0.96 10.87 3.70
CA LYS A 37 2.35 10.69 3.26
C LYS A 37 2.75 9.22 3.32
N PRO A 38 3.69 8.79 2.48
CA PRO A 38 4.17 7.41 2.54
C PRO A 38 4.69 7.05 3.93
N HIS A 39 4.52 5.79 4.28
CA HIS A 39 5.02 5.25 5.53
C HIS A 39 6.46 4.80 5.35
N ASP A 40 7.17 4.68 6.45
CA ASP A 40 8.54 4.14 6.46
C ASP A 40 9.49 4.91 5.56
N CYS A 41 9.16 6.16 5.26
CA CYS A 41 10.10 7.05 4.57
C CYS A 41 10.93 7.77 5.62
N THR A 42 12.20 7.96 5.33
CA THR A 42 13.01 8.83 6.15
C THR A 42 12.53 10.25 5.96
N LYS A 43 13.01 11.16 6.80
CA LYS A 43 12.60 12.54 6.72
C LYS A 43 12.91 13.17 5.37
N GLU A 44 13.87 12.66 4.65
CA GLU A 44 14.19 13.12 3.30
C GLU A 44 13.52 12.28 2.24
N GLY A 45 12.62 11.39 2.63
CA GLY A 45 11.99 10.50 1.67
C GLY A 45 12.92 9.45 1.14
N GLU A 46 13.92 9.08 1.92
CA GLU A 46 14.97 8.20 1.44
C GLU A 46 14.85 6.76 1.93
N TRP A 47 13.73 6.43 2.54
CA TRP A 47 13.55 5.06 2.98
C TRP A 47 13.65 4.11 1.80
N ARG A 48 14.36 3.03 2.00
CA ARG A 48 14.50 2.01 0.97
C ARG A 48 14.45 0.65 1.62
N SER A 49 13.92 -0.31 0.90
CA SER A 49 14.03 -1.70 1.35
C SER A 49 15.50 -2.08 1.36
N GLY A 50 15.82 -3.15 2.10
CA GLY A 50 17.20 -3.57 2.22
C GLY A 50 17.87 -3.89 0.89
N ASP A 51 17.09 -4.28 -0.12
CA ASP A 51 17.62 -4.58 -1.45
C ASP A 51 17.51 -3.41 -2.41
N GLY A 52 17.03 -2.25 -1.94
CA GLY A 52 16.93 -1.05 -2.77
C GLY A 52 15.81 -1.04 -3.78
N LYS A 53 14.93 -2.05 -3.77
CA LYS A 53 13.89 -2.16 -4.79
C LYS A 53 12.69 -1.27 -4.52
N ILE A 54 12.47 -0.87 -3.28
CA ILE A 54 11.32 -0.06 -2.87
C ILE A 54 11.84 1.22 -2.25
N ARG A 55 11.38 2.37 -2.76
CA ARG A 55 11.79 3.67 -2.25
C ARG A 55 10.75 4.30 -1.34
N VAL A 56 9.46 4.10 -1.64
CA VAL A 56 8.37 4.61 -0.83
C VAL A 56 7.33 3.52 -0.68
N GLN A 57 6.63 3.56 0.44
CA GLN A 57 5.65 2.53 0.72
C GLN A 57 4.59 3.06 1.67
N TRP A 58 3.35 2.69 1.40
CA TRP A 58 2.26 2.82 2.37
C TRP A 58 1.97 1.41 2.86
N ALA A 59 1.86 1.26 4.17
CA ALA A 59 1.61 -0.05 4.75
C ALA A 59 0.49 0.06 5.76
N PHE A 60 -0.52 -0.78 5.61
CA PHE A 60 -1.69 -0.78 6.47
C PHE A 60 -1.96 -2.17 6.98
N LYS A 61 -2.48 -2.24 8.19
CA LYS A 61 -2.81 -3.50 8.83
C LYS A 61 -4.23 -3.43 9.36
N ASN A 62 -5.01 -4.45 9.06
CA ASN A 62 -6.34 -4.63 9.65
C ASN A 62 -6.18 -5.54 10.85
N ARG A 63 -6.63 -5.08 12.01
CA ARG A 63 -6.50 -5.84 13.24
C ARG A 63 -7.66 -6.83 13.37
N SER A 64 -7.70 -7.76 12.51
CA SER A 64 -8.62 -8.85 12.64
C SER A 64 -8.19 -9.73 13.80
N ILE A 65 -9.13 -10.51 14.30
CA ILE A 65 -8.95 -11.20 15.58
C ILE A 65 -7.83 -12.22 15.55
N LYS A 66 -7.74 -13.00 14.49
CA LYS A 66 -6.76 -14.09 14.47
C LYS A 66 -5.58 -13.81 13.58
N LYS A 67 -5.84 -13.46 12.34
CA LYS A 67 -4.77 -13.20 11.38
C LYS A 67 -4.96 -11.83 10.79
N PRO A 68 -4.08 -10.90 11.11
CA PRO A 68 -4.23 -9.56 10.53
C PRO A 68 -4.02 -9.61 9.03
N THR A 69 -4.78 -8.79 8.33
CA THR A 69 -4.59 -8.57 6.92
C THR A 69 -3.66 -7.38 6.76
N VAL A 70 -2.65 -7.53 5.92
CA VAL A 70 -1.67 -6.47 5.68
C VAL A 70 -1.70 -6.11 4.21
N MET A 71 -1.74 -4.82 3.93
CA MET A 71 -1.71 -4.29 2.57
C MET A 71 -0.58 -3.30 2.47
N THR A 72 0.20 -3.40 1.39
CA THR A 72 1.23 -2.42 1.10
C THR A 72 1.01 -1.85 -0.28
N ILE A 73 1.36 -0.58 -0.45
CA ILE A 73 1.37 0.09 -1.75
C ILE A 73 2.78 0.64 -1.92
N TYR A 74 3.45 0.30 -3.02
CA TYR A 74 4.87 0.60 -3.14
C TYR A 74 5.29 0.72 -4.60
N ASP A 75 6.41 1.41 -4.82
CA ASP A 75 7.12 1.35 -6.10
C ASP A 75 8.04 0.14 -6.06
N TYR A 76 8.31 -0.46 -7.22
CA TYR A 76 9.14 -1.66 -7.22
C TYR A 76 10.10 -1.60 -8.40
N LYS A 77 11.40 -1.61 -8.09
CA LYS A 77 12.47 -1.57 -9.10
C LYS A 77 12.26 -0.42 -10.08
N ASP A 78 11.78 0.70 -9.58
CA ASP A 78 11.43 1.83 -10.41
C ASP A 78 12.44 2.93 -10.18
N ASP A 79 13.00 3.48 -11.25
CA ASP A 79 13.93 4.58 -11.14
C ASP A 79 13.35 5.89 -11.64
N ARG A 80 12.07 5.89 -12.02
CA ARG A 80 11.40 7.12 -12.41
C ARG A 80 11.23 8.05 -11.20
N PRO A 81 11.14 9.36 -11.43
CA PRO A 81 10.78 10.25 -10.32
C PRO A 81 9.47 9.78 -9.69
N ILE A 82 9.43 9.80 -8.36
CA ILE A 82 8.31 9.22 -7.63
C ILE A 82 6.98 9.89 -8.02
N ASP A 83 7.00 11.20 -8.25
CA ASP A 83 5.78 11.93 -8.58
C ASP A 83 5.28 11.66 -10.00
N THR A 84 6.01 10.88 -10.79
CA THR A 84 5.56 10.49 -12.13
C THR A 84 5.05 9.06 -12.20
N ILE A 85 5.16 8.31 -11.12
CA ILE A 85 4.71 6.92 -11.11
C ILE A 85 3.20 6.88 -11.04
N LYS A 86 2.59 6.05 -11.89
CA LYS A 86 1.14 5.88 -11.93
C LYS A 86 0.73 4.42 -11.94
N ASP A 87 1.68 3.51 -11.79
CA ASP A 87 1.39 2.09 -11.75
C ASP A 87 2.05 1.51 -10.50
N TRP A 88 1.34 1.62 -9.38
CA TRP A 88 1.85 1.20 -8.10
C TRP A 88 1.58 -0.28 -7.88
N HIS A 89 2.46 -0.92 -7.12
CA HIS A 89 2.27 -2.31 -6.74
C HIS A 89 1.50 -2.37 -5.43
N ILE A 90 0.60 -3.34 -5.33
CA ILE A 90 -0.09 -3.62 -4.07
C ILE A 90 0.36 -4.99 -3.61
N GLY A 91 0.90 -5.03 -2.40
CA GLY A 91 1.24 -6.29 -1.75
C GLY A 91 0.15 -6.65 -0.77
N ALA A 92 -0.03 -7.96 -0.56
CA ALA A 92 -1.10 -8.45 0.29
C ALA A 92 -0.65 -9.63 1.10
N ARG A 93 -1.16 -9.70 2.33
CA ARG A 93 -1.06 -10.86 3.18
C ARG A 93 -2.36 -10.95 3.95
N GLY A 94 -3.02 -12.11 3.89
CA GLY A 94 -4.28 -12.30 4.59
C GLY A 94 -5.46 -12.17 3.66
N ASP A 95 -6.51 -11.52 4.13
CA ASP A 95 -7.81 -11.52 3.44
C ASP A 95 -7.83 -10.45 2.34
N ARG A 96 -7.71 -10.89 1.10
CA ARG A 96 -7.68 -9.97 -0.03
C ARG A 96 -9.01 -9.26 -0.28
N ALA A 97 -10.12 -9.88 0.14
CA ALA A 97 -11.41 -9.21 0.00
C ALA A 97 -11.48 -7.95 0.85
N LYS A 98 -10.88 -7.97 2.02
CA LYS A 98 -10.84 -6.78 2.86
C LYS A 98 -9.96 -5.70 2.24
N ILE A 99 -8.88 -6.11 1.59
CA ILE A 99 -8.02 -5.17 0.90
C ILE A 99 -8.77 -4.51 -0.26
N ASP A 100 -9.48 -5.32 -1.06
CA ASP A 100 -10.26 -4.77 -2.16
C ASP A 100 -11.32 -3.79 -1.67
N GLU A 101 -11.96 -4.12 -0.56
CA GLU A 101 -12.98 -3.24 0.00
C GLU A 101 -12.38 -1.91 0.43
N PHE A 102 -11.21 -1.94 1.05
CA PHE A 102 -10.53 -0.72 1.44
C PHE A 102 -10.15 0.11 0.20
N LEU A 103 -9.59 -0.54 -0.80
CA LEU A 103 -9.17 0.17 -2.01
C LEU A 103 -10.35 0.79 -2.73
N LYS A 104 -11.46 0.06 -2.83
CA LYS A 104 -12.65 0.58 -3.52
C LYS A 104 -13.30 1.72 -2.76
N SER A 105 -13.07 1.81 -1.47
CA SER A 105 -13.61 2.93 -0.69
C SER A 105 -12.79 4.20 -0.87
N HIS A 106 -11.58 4.11 -1.42
CA HIS A 106 -10.68 5.25 -1.59
C HIS A 106 -10.41 5.59 -3.05
N PHE A 107 -10.52 4.63 -3.96
CA PHE A 107 -10.11 4.82 -5.35
C PHE A 107 -11.19 4.28 -6.28
N ALA A 108 -11.25 4.84 -7.49
CA ALA A 108 -12.17 4.35 -8.50
C ALA A 108 -11.81 2.92 -8.89
N GLU A 109 -12.82 2.16 -9.26
CA GLU A 109 -12.61 0.77 -9.62
C GLU A 109 -11.67 0.63 -10.81
N GLU A 110 -11.70 1.59 -11.73
CA GLU A 110 -10.84 1.57 -12.90
C GLU A 110 -9.36 1.67 -12.53
N ALA A 111 -9.04 2.17 -11.35
CA ALA A 111 -7.65 2.28 -10.92
C ALA A 111 -7.06 0.93 -10.53
N LEU A 112 -7.88 -0.08 -10.32
CA LEU A 112 -7.41 -1.38 -9.86
C LEU A 112 -7.27 -2.32 -11.06
N SER A 113 -6.09 -2.90 -11.22
CA SER A 113 -5.86 -3.84 -12.31
C SER A 113 -4.94 -4.95 -11.86
N HIS A 114 -5.00 -6.04 -12.56
CA HIS A 114 -4.18 -7.22 -12.25
C HIS A 114 -2.89 -7.22 -13.02
#